data_d6a6bd8306f55db8cff0be2666afbf67
#
_entry.id   d6a6bd8306f55db8cff0be2666afbf67
#
_cell.length_a   1.000
_cell.length_b   1.000
_cell.length_c   1.000
_cell.angle_alpha   90.00
_cell.angle_beta   90.00
_cell.angle_gamma   90.00
#
_symmetry.space_group_name_H-M   'P 1'
#
loop_
_entity.id
_entity.type
_entity.pdbx_description
1 polymer ?
#
loop_
_entity_poly.entity_id
_entity_poly.type
_entity_poly.pdbx_seq_one_letter_code
_entity_poly.pdbx_strand_id
1 'polypeptide(L)'
;MSTVVIPYTPRPIWRDTIHPALTRYRFAVLVCHRRFGKTVGTVNEMLKKAILNDKKAPVYAYVAPYRNQAKRVAWEYLKYYTNPIPGRTVNESELYVELPSRCRGSPGARLYIIGADHPDALRGIYLDGVILDEYADIKPELWGGVIRPALADRQGWAVFIGTPKGQNQFYEMYRHAEKSADWYACLYRADETDVIPTDELADMKAQMTDMEIRQELLCDFTASASDVVIPIDLVSAAAERELTEKDVEGQPVILGVDVARFGDDRTVLCVRQGLWLRDIRTFQGLSTMEVANRVIDCINQHHPHATFVDAGAMGAGVIDRLRQLRYQVSEVNFGEMA
;
A
#
# COMPACT_ATOMS: atom_id res chain seq x y z
N MET A 1 43.18 -1.50 -17.46
CA MET A 1 41.86 -1.97 -17.00
C MET A 1 40.89 -1.90 -18.18
N SER A 2 40.29 -2.99 -18.59
CA SER A 2 39.28 -2.97 -19.69
C SER A 2 38.04 -2.25 -19.19
N THR A 3 37.61 -1.25 -19.94
CA THR A 3 36.31 -0.56 -19.65
C THR A 3 35.17 -1.49 -19.96
N VAL A 4 34.29 -1.72 -18.98
CA VAL A 4 33.03 -2.48 -19.17
C VAL A 4 31.93 -1.50 -19.44
N VAL A 5 31.25 -1.66 -20.56
CA VAL A 5 30.09 -0.84 -20.93
C VAL A 5 28.81 -1.65 -20.67
N ILE A 6 27.97 -1.16 -19.78
CA ILE A 6 26.63 -1.72 -19.57
C ILE A 6 25.71 -1.20 -20.68
N PRO A 7 24.98 -2.08 -21.41
CA PRO A 7 24.14 -1.66 -22.53
C PRO A 7 22.82 -1.05 -22.07
N TYR A 8 22.88 -0.01 -21.25
CA TYR A 8 21.74 0.72 -20.70
C TYR A 8 21.78 2.18 -21.15
N THR A 9 20.78 2.58 -21.90
CA THR A 9 20.56 3.98 -22.27
C THR A 9 19.32 4.47 -21.55
N PRO A 10 19.47 5.28 -20.47
CA PRO A 10 18.33 5.79 -19.74
C PRO A 10 17.53 6.80 -20.57
N ARG A 11 16.21 6.75 -20.47
CA ARG A 11 15.35 7.82 -20.97
C ARG A 11 15.68 9.15 -20.28
N PRO A 12 15.46 10.32 -20.92
CA PRO A 12 15.83 11.63 -20.36
C PRO A 12 15.36 11.81 -18.90
N ILE A 13 14.11 11.48 -18.59
CA ILE A 13 13.54 11.60 -17.24
C ILE A 13 14.27 10.73 -16.19
N TRP A 14 14.74 9.55 -16.60
CA TRP A 14 15.59 8.70 -15.74
C TRP A 14 16.98 9.29 -15.56
N ARG A 15 17.58 9.73 -16.66
CA ARG A 15 18.95 10.26 -16.67
C ARG A 15 19.07 11.56 -15.87
N ASP A 16 18.14 12.49 -16.11
CA ASP A 16 18.25 13.86 -15.65
C ASP A 16 17.57 14.13 -14.31
N THR A 17 16.63 13.26 -13.90
CA THR A 17 15.84 13.46 -12.67
C THR A 17 15.90 12.27 -11.72
N ILE A 18 15.49 11.07 -12.16
CA ILE A 18 15.29 9.95 -11.23
C ILE A 18 16.63 9.39 -10.71
N HIS A 19 17.58 9.05 -11.59
CA HIS A 19 18.87 8.52 -11.14
C HIS A 19 19.66 9.48 -10.23
N PRO A 20 19.70 10.80 -10.50
CA PRO A 20 20.26 11.77 -9.56
C PRO A 20 19.58 11.77 -8.20
N ALA A 21 18.24 11.75 -8.18
CA ALA A 21 17.48 11.68 -6.95
C ALA A 21 17.74 10.38 -6.17
N LEU A 22 17.71 9.21 -6.84
CA LEU A 22 18.02 7.93 -6.21
C LEU A 22 19.49 7.82 -5.71
N THR A 23 20.38 8.67 -6.20
CA THR A 23 21.74 8.79 -5.67
C THR A 23 21.78 9.63 -4.39
N ARG A 24 20.95 10.67 -4.32
CA ARG A 24 20.90 11.62 -3.21
C ARG A 24 20.10 11.11 -2.01
N TYR A 25 18.92 10.50 -2.27
CA TYR A 25 17.99 10.08 -1.23
C TYR A 25 18.16 8.60 -0.90
N ARG A 26 18.05 8.29 0.39
CA ARG A 26 18.12 6.91 0.89
C ARG A 26 16.86 6.12 0.57
N PHE A 27 15.72 6.76 0.62
CA PHE A 27 14.41 6.17 0.36
C PHE A 27 13.69 6.93 -0.74
N ALA A 28 12.98 6.21 -1.60
CA ALA A 28 12.25 6.83 -2.69
C ALA A 28 10.94 6.09 -2.99
N VAL A 29 9.91 6.85 -3.38
CA VAL A 29 8.63 6.33 -3.86
C VAL A 29 8.37 6.87 -5.26
N LEU A 30 8.31 5.97 -6.24
CA LEU A 30 8.10 6.30 -7.64
C LEU A 30 6.73 5.79 -8.09
N VAL A 31 5.77 6.66 -8.14
CA VAL A 31 4.44 6.40 -8.70
C VAL A 31 4.49 6.72 -10.18
N CYS A 32 4.42 5.73 -11.04
CA CYS A 32 4.62 5.94 -12.47
C CYS A 32 3.62 5.12 -13.29
N HIS A 33 3.14 5.71 -14.35
CA HIS A 33 2.23 5.05 -15.27
C HIS A 33 2.78 3.76 -15.87
N ARG A 34 1.90 2.94 -16.42
CA ARG A 34 2.28 1.73 -17.16
C ARG A 34 3.18 2.09 -18.33
N ARG A 35 4.18 1.24 -18.66
CA ARG A 35 5.18 1.44 -19.72
C ARG A 35 6.23 2.55 -19.45
N PHE A 36 6.23 3.19 -18.29
CA PHE A 36 7.22 4.20 -17.91
C PHE A 36 8.68 3.70 -17.92
N GLY A 37 8.89 2.39 -17.80
CA GLY A 37 10.23 1.77 -17.74
C GLY A 37 10.76 1.59 -16.32
N LYS A 38 9.86 1.51 -15.31
CA LYS A 38 10.18 1.32 -13.89
C LYS A 38 11.19 0.22 -13.65
N THR A 39 10.92 -0.99 -14.14
CA THR A 39 11.76 -2.18 -13.93
C THR A 39 13.16 -2.00 -14.50
N VAL A 40 13.27 -1.56 -15.74
CA VAL A 40 14.56 -1.35 -16.40
C VAL A 40 15.41 -0.30 -15.68
N GLY A 41 14.78 0.83 -15.34
CA GLY A 41 15.47 1.93 -14.64
C GLY A 41 15.96 1.51 -13.25
N THR A 42 15.10 0.85 -12.46
CA THR A 42 15.46 0.45 -11.09
C THR A 42 16.46 -0.71 -11.04
N VAL A 43 16.35 -1.70 -11.95
CA VAL A 43 17.35 -2.78 -12.07
C VAL A 43 18.73 -2.20 -12.39
N ASN A 44 18.82 -1.21 -13.29
CA ASN A 44 20.10 -0.57 -13.62
C ASN A 44 20.60 0.33 -12.49
N GLU A 45 19.72 1.00 -11.73
CA GLU A 45 20.13 1.72 -10.52
C GLU A 45 20.68 0.77 -9.44
N MET A 46 20.03 -0.37 -9.23
CA MET A 46 20.51 -1.40 -8.32
C MET A 46 21.89 -1.93 -8.75
N LEU A 47 22.06 -2.21 -10.05
CA LEU A 47 23.33 -2.65 -10.61
C LEU A 47 24.44 -1.59 -10.44
N LYS A 48 24.16 -0.34 -10.74
CA LYS A 48 25.07 0.80 -10.54
C LYS A 48 25.52 0.89 -9.08
N LYS A 49 24.57 0.84 -8.13
CA LYS A 49 24.88 0.89 -6.70
C LYS A 49 25.66 -0.35 -6.24
N ALA A 50 25.38 -1.53 -6.79
CA ALA A 50 26.13 -2.75 -6.50
C ALA A 50 27.59 -2.68 -6.99
N ILE A 51 27.81 -2.16 -8.19
CA ILE A 51 29.15 -1.98 -8.76
C ILE A 51 29.96 -0.94 -7.96
N LEU A 52 29.33 0.11 -7.48
CA LEU A 52 30.00 1.21 -6.75
C LEU A 52 30.17 0.94 -5.25
N ASN A 53 29.59 -0.13 -4.71
CA ASN A 53 29.65 -0.42 -3.28
C ASN A 53 30.97 -1.08 -2.89
N ASP A 54 31.68 -0.48 -1.96
CA ASP A 54 32.97 -0.96 -1.45
C ASP A 54 32.85 -1.79 -0.15
N LYS A 55 31.62 -2.03 0.33
CA LYS A 55 31.40 -2.88 1.51
C LYS A 55 31.70 -4.35 1.19
N LYS A 56 31.99 -5.12 2.23
CA LYS A 56 32.18 -6.57 2.11
C LYS A 56 30.84 -7.25 1.84
N ALA A 57 30.80 -8.17 0.87
CA ALA A 57 29.67 -9.01 0.52
C ALA A 57 28.33 -8.22 0.43
N PRO A 58 28.21 -7.19 -0.42
CA PRO A 58 26.98 -6.42 -0.48
C PRO A 58 25.81 -7.26 -1.00
N VAL A 59 24.60 -7.01 -0.45
CA VAL A 59 23.39 -7.76 -0.81
C VAL A 59 22.28 -6.80 -1.23
N TYR A 60 21.68 -7.10 -2.37
CA TYR A 60 20.59 -6.34 -2.96
C TYR A 60 19.43 -7.27 -3.30
N ALA A 61 18.21 -6.78 -3.21
CA ALA A 61 17.03 -7.53 -3.60
C ALA A 61 16.10 -6.69 -4.51
N TYR A 62 15.58 -7.32 -5.55
CA TYR A 62 14.41 -6.87 -6.28
C TYR A 62 13.24 -7.75 -5.86
N VAL A 63 12.24 -7.15 -5.24
CA VAL A 63 11.11 -7.84 -4.64
C VAL A 63 9.84 -7.45 -5.39
N ALA A 64 9.10 -8.45 -5.89
CA ALA A 64 7.77 -8.28 -6.45
C ALA A 64 6.76 -9.12 -5.65
N PRO A 65 5.45 -8.91 -5.80
CA PRO A 65 4.43 -9.61 -5.01
C PRO A 65 4.59 -11.14 -4.99
N TYR A 66 4.92 -11.71 -6.16
CA TYR A 66 5.11 -13.15 -6.33
C TYR A 66 6.45 -13.48 -6.98
N ARG A 67 7.11 -14.57 -6.54
CA ARG A 67 8.40 -15.01 -7.09
C ARG A 67 8.37 -15.24 -8.60
N ASN A 68 7.32 -15.85 -9.11
CA ASN A 68 7.17 -16.09 -10.55
C ASN A 68 6.99 -14.77 -11.34
N GLN A 69 6.33 -13.79 -10.78
CA GLN A 69 6.22 -12.44 -11.35
C GLN A 69 7.58 -11.76 -11.37
N ALA A 70 8.28 -11.73 -10.24
CA ALA A 70 9.61 -11.15 -10.11
C ALA A 70 10.59 -11.76 -11.14
N LYS A 71 10.59 -13.08 -11.28
CA LYS A 71 11.37 -13.80 -12.31
C LYS A 71 11.02 -13.35 -13.72
N ARG A 72 9.74 -13.30 -14.07
CA ARG A 72 9.28 -12.93 -15.42
C ARG A 72 9.64 -11.49 -15.77
N VAL A 73 9.57 -10.58 -14.80
CA VAL A 73 9.69 -9.14 -15.06
C VAL A 73 11.14 -8.65 -14.97
N ALA A 74 11.92 -9.13 -14.01
CA ALA A 74 13.23 -8.54 -13.70
C ALA A 74 14.43 -9.47 -13.98
N TRP A 75 14.25 -10.79 -13.96
CA TRP A 75 15.36 -11.75 -14.05
C TRP A 75 16.15 -11.65 -15.35
N GLU A 76 15.44 -11.61 -16.49
CA GLU A 76 16.09 -11.51 -17.80
C GLU A 76 16.83 -10.15 -17.96
N TYR A 77 16.25 -9.06 -17.44
CA TYR A 77 16.93 -7.77 -17.44
C TYR A 77 18.18 -7.79 -16.57
N LEU A 78 18.11 -8.39 -15.39
CA LEU A 78 19.29 -8.50 -14.53
C LEU A 78 20.41 -9.30 -15.20
N LYS A 79 20.09 -10.44 -15.82
CA LYS A 79 21.06 -11.23 -16.59
C LYS A 79 21.63 -10.46 -17.78
N TYR A 80 20.78 -9.77 -18.53
CA TYR A 80 21.17 -9.02 -19.71
C TYR A 80 22.14 -7.90 -19.37
N TYR A 81 21.80 -7.05 -18.40
CA TYR A 81 22.65 -5.91 -18.04
C TYR A 81 23.91 -6.30 -17.31
N THR A 82 23.94 -7.42 -16.63
CA THR A 82 25.17 -7.93 -16.00
C THR A 82 26.06 -8.74 -16.94
N ASN A 83 25.56 -9.13 -18.13
CA ASN A 83 26.31 -9.98 -19.08
C ASN A 83 27.71 -9.46 -19.44
N PRO A 84 27.92 -8.18 -19.67
CA PRO A 84 29.25 -7.66 -20.01
C PRO A 84 30.26 -7.70 -18.87
N ILE A 85 29.86 -7.99 -17.63
CA ILE A 85 30.75 -7.93 -16.46
C ILE A 85 31.57 -9.22 -16.37
N PRO A 86 32.90 -9.16 -16.56
CA PRO A 86 33.76 -10.34 -16.46
C PRO A 86 33.77 -10.92 -15.05
N GLY A 87 33.69 -12.24 -14.93
CA GLY A 87 33.74 -12.93 -13.63
C GLY A 87 32.46 -12.91 -12.83
N ARG A 88 31.34 -12.40 -13.42
CA ARG A 88 30.00 -12.59 -12.80
C ARG A 88 29.62 -14.08 -12.77
N THR A 89 28.85 -14.45 -11.77
CA THR A 89 28.19 -15.77 -11.71
C THR A 89 26.68 -15.61 -11.65
N VAL A 90 25.96 -16.59 -12.19
CA VAL A 90 24.51 -16.60 -12.24
C VAL A 90 23.99 -17.89 -11.59
N ASN A 91 23.09 -17.74 -10.63
CA ASN A 91 22.41 -18.87 -10.01
C ASN A 91 20.92 -18.85 -10.42
N GLU A 92 20.56 -19.77 -11.32
CA GLU A 92 19.19 -19.86 -11.87
C GLU A 92 18.17 -20.44 -10.89
N SER A 93 18.60 -21.25 -9.91
CA SER A 93 17.68 -21.85 -8.93
C SER A 93 17.31 -20.84 -7.85
N GLU A 94 18.30 -20.13 -7.33
CA GLU A 94 18.12 -19.11 -6.28
C GLU A 94 17.83 -17.72 -6.83
N LEU A 95 17.87 -17.53 -8.15
CA LEU A 95 17.61 -16.30 -8.86
C LEU A 95 18.49 -15.13 -8.34
N TYR A 96 19.80 -15.30 -8.32
CA TYR A 96 20.72 -14.19 -8.07
C TYR A 96 21.87 -14.15 -9.08
N VAL A 97 22.39 -12.95 -9.23
CA VAL A 97 23.68 -12.70 -9.92
C VAL A 97 24.65 -12.23 -8.88
N GLU A 98 25.86 -12.84 -8.85
CA GLU A 98 26.98 -12.36 -8.04
C GLU A 98 27.98 -11.67 -8.93
N LEU A 99 28.33 -10.44 -8.61
CA LEU A 99 29.34 -9.64 -9.28
C LEU A 99 30.72 -9.96 -8.71
N PRO A 100 31.81 -9.71 -9.44
CA PRO A 100 33.18 -9.85 -8.92
C PRO A 100 33.36 -9.01 -7.67
N SER A 101 34.02 -9.57 -6.67
CA SER A 101 34.32 -8.85 -5.43
C SER A 101 35.30 -7.71 -5.66
N ARG A 102 35.02 -6.55 -5.07
CA ARG A 102 35.97 -5.43 -4.97
C ARG A 102 36.85 -5.51 -3.72
N CYS A 103 36.46 -6.35 -2.77
CA CYS A 103 37.20 -6.57 -1.52
C CYS A 103 37.90 -7.93 -1.55
N ARG A 104 39.21 -7.93 -1.47
CA ARG A 104 40.01 -9.16 -1.46
C ARG A 104 39.58 -10.10 -0.33
N GLY A 105 39.33 -11.36 -0.66
CA GLY A 105 38.93 -12.39 0.30
C GLY A 105 37.45 -12.29 0.78
N SER A 106 36.64 -11.49 0.11
CA SER A 106 35.20 -11.39 0.38
C SER A 106 34.39 -11.81 -0.84
N PRO A 107 33.17 -12.36 -0.70
CA PRO A 107 32.23 -12.53 -1.80
C PRO A 107 31.93 -11.20 -2.48
N GLY A 108 31.52 -11.26 -3.74
CA GLY A 108 31.06 -10.11 -4.49
C GLY A 108 29.66 -9.65 -4.10
N ALA A 109 29.18 -8.61 -4.77
CA ALA A 109 27.81 -8.12 -4.57
C ALA A 109 26.80 -9.13 -5.14
N ARG A 110 25.82 -9.53 -4.35
CA ARG A 110 24.73 -10.41 -4.77
C ARG A 110 23.44 -9.62 -5.00
N LEU A 111 22.86 -9.80 -6.18
CA LEU A 111 21.62 -9.18 -6.59
C LEU A 111 20.55 -10.27 -6.75
N TYR A 112 19.62 -10.32 -5.82
CA TYR A 112 18.57 -11.34 -5.76
C TYR A 112 17.29 -10.85 -6.42
N ILE A 113 16.53 -11.81 -6.99
CA ILE A 113 15.14 -11.64 -7.43
C ILE A 113 14.27 -12.47 -6.51
N ILE A 114 13.38 -11.83 -5.73
CA ILE A 114 12.63 -12.46 -4.64
C ILE A 114 11.14 -12.16 -4.77
N GLY A 115 10.28 -13.09 -4.35
CA GLY A 115 8.85 -12.86 -4.18
C GLY A 115 8.51 -12.46 -2.75
N ALA A 116 7.60 -11.51 -2.59
CA ALA A 116 7.07 -11.10 -1.29
C ALA A 116 6.15 -12.17 -0.65
N ASP A 117 5.73 -13.16 -1.44
CA ASP A 117 4.98 -14.34 -1.01
C ASP A 117 5.80 -15.29 -0.10
N HIS A 118 7.14 -15.13 -0.07
CA HIS A 118 8.05 -15.86 0.79
C HIS A 118 8.88 -14.92 1.68
N PRO A 119 8.28 -14.22 2.65
CA PRO A 119 8.96 -13.23 3.49
C PRO A 119 10.10 -13.84 4.32
N ASP A 120 10.04 -15.14 4.64
CA ASP A 120 11.09 -15.82 5.40
C ASP A 120 12.42 -15.91 4.63
N ALA A 121 12.39 -15.87 3.31
CA ALA A 121 13.61 -15.80 2.49
C ALA A 121 14.38 -14.48 2.69
N LEU A 122 13.73 -13.45 3.20
CA LEU A 122 14.31 -12.13 3.49
C LEU A 122 14.65 -11.95 4.97
N ARG A 123 14.18 -12.85 5.85
CA ARG A 123 14.50 -12.82 7.28
C ARG A 123 15.92 -13.29 7.53
N GLY A 124 16.63 -12.59 8.38
CA GLY A 124 18.02 -12.95 8.77
C GLY A 124 19.07 -12.57 7.75
N ILE A 125 18.72 -11.95 6.62
CA ILE A 125 19.68 -11.36 5.70
C ILE A 125 19.81 -9.85 5.95
N TYR A 126 21.00 -9.30 5.75
CA TYR A 126 21.19 -7.86 5.67
C TYR A 126 21.01 -7.40 4.22
N LEU A 127 20.57 -6.17 4.01
CA LEU A 127 20.39 -5.58 2.70
C LEU A 127 21.15 -4.24 2.62
N ASP A 128 21.93 -4.08 1.55
CA ASP A 128 22.50 -2.78 1.16
C ASP A 128 21.52 -1.97 0.30
N GLY A 129 20.56 -2.64 -0.31
CA GLY A 129 19.48 -1.97 -1.05
C GLY A 129 18.39 -2.91 -1.49
N VAL A 130 17.18 -2.35 -1.67
CA VAL A 130 16.00 -3.08 -2.12
C VAL A 130 15.14 -2.25 -3.06
N ILE A 131 14.56 -2.92 -4.04
CA ILE A 131 13.50 -2.41 -4.89
C ILE A 131 12.24 -3.21 -4.55
N LEU A 132 11.15 -2.53 -4.27
CA LEU A 132 9.83 -3.11 -4.00
C LEU A 132 8.92 -2.75 -5.18
N ASP A 133 8.77 -3.70 -6.11
CA ASP A 133 7.99 -3.52 -7.34
C ASP A 133 6.53 -3.92 -7.13
N GLU A 134 5.63 -3.19 -7.78
CA GLU A 134 4.18 -3.29 -7.61
C GLU A 134 3.80 -3.31 -6.11
N TYR A 135 4.34 -2.31 -5.38
CA TYR A 135 4.23 -2.24 -3.91
C TYR A 135 2.78 -2.20 -3.42
N ALA A 136 1.86 -1.72 -4.24
CA ALA A 136 0.43 -1.77 -3.95
C ALA A 136 -0.12 -3.19 -3.69
N ASP A 137 0.53 -4.22 -4.23
CA ASP A 137 0.14 -5.64 -4.07
C ASP A 137 0.97 -6.37 -3.00
N ILE A 138 1.96 -5.72 -2.39
CA ILE A 138 2.80 -6.29 -1.35
C ILE A 138 2.12 -6.06 0.01
N LYS A 139 2.10 -7.08 0.87
CA LYS A 139 1.55 -6.96 2.23
C LYS A 139 2.32 -5.93 3.05
N PRO A 140 1.63 -5.01 3.77
CA PRO A 140 2.26 -3.93 4.53
C PRO A 140 3.30 -4.39 5.54
N GLU A 141 3.07 -5.56 6.18
CA GLU A 141 3.93 -6.13 7.22
C GLU A 141 5.34 -6.45 6.70
N LEU A 142 5.50 -6.68 5.38
CA LEU A 142 6.81 -6.98 4.81
C LEU A 142 7.79 -5.83 4.99
N TRP A 143 7.33 -4.60 4.77
CA TRP A 143 8.20 -3.43 4.95
C TRP A 143 8.64 -3.24 6.40
N GLY A 144 7.69 -3.10 7.31
CA GLY A 144 7.98 -2.80 8.72
C GLY A 144 8.65 -3.96 9.47
N GLY A 145 8.18 -5.19 9.21
CA GLY A 145 8.60 -6.37 9.98
C GLY A 145 9.83 -7.08 9.43
N VAL A 146 10.15 -6.91 8.14
CA VAL A 146 11.23 -7.69 7.49
C VAL A 146 12.26 -6.79 6.81
N ILE A 147 11.83 -5.96 5.84
CA ILE A 147 12.76 -5.22 4.98
C ILE A 147 13.43 -4.07 5.75
N ARG A 148 12.66 -3.28 6.48
CA ARG A 148 13.21 -2.10 7.19
C ARG A 148 14.27 -2.48 8.23
N PRO A 149 14.11 -3.55 9.05
CA PRO A 149 15.18 -4.09 9.89
C PRO A 149 16.40 -4.57 9.09
N ALA A 150 16.21 -5.32 7.99
CA ALA A 150 17.30 -5.82 7.15
C ALA A 150 18.19 -4.71 6.55
N LEU A 151 17.64 -3.51 6.37
CA LEU A 151 18.39 -2.32 5.89
C LEU A 151 19.09 -1.55 7.01
N ALA A 152 18.78 -1.83 8.29
CA ALA A 152 19.22 -0.97 9.40
C ALA A 152 20.74 -1.02 9.60
N ASP A 153 21.33 -2.22 9.75
CA ASP A 153 22.73 -2.43 10.08
C ASP A 153 23.69 -1.89 9.01
N ARG A 154 23.26 -1.97 7.77
CA ARG A 154 24.05 -1.57 6.60
C ARG A 154 23.71 -0.16 6.10
N GLN A 155 22.73 0.51 6.72
CA GLN A 155 22.16 1.78 6.23
C GLN A 155 21.75 1.68 4.76
N GLY A 156 21.15 0.54 4.40
CA GLY A 156 20.71 0.24 3.05
C GLY A 156 19.59 1.18 2.60
N TRP A 157 19.41 1.28 1.29
CA TRP A 157 18.39 2.11 0.64
C TRP A 157 17.18 1.28 0.19
N ALA A 158 16.05 1.95 -0.01
CA ALA A 158 14.87 1.33 -0.61
C ALA A 158 14.20 2.22 -1.66
N VAL A 159 13.67 1.58 -2.71
CA VAL A 159 12.85 2.22 -3.75
C VAL A 159 11.56 1.45 -3.89
N PHE A 160 10.45 2.14 -3.68
CA PHE A 160 9.09 1.64 -3.88
C PHE A 160 8.61 2.07 -5.25
N ILE A 161 8.15 1.14 -6.07
CA ILE A 161 7.65 1.44 -7.43
C ILE A 161 6.33 0.72 -7.68
N GLY A 162 5.50 1.31 -8.52
CA GLY A 162 4.22 0.72 -8.93
C GLY A 162 3.30 1.71 -9.62
N THR A 163 2.12 1.21 -9.97
CA THR A 163 0.93 1.99 -10.31
C THR A 163 -0.02 2.02 -9.12
N PRO A 164 -0.83 3.06 -8.94
CA PRO A 164 -1.83 3.12 -7.87
C PRO A 164 -2.84 1.98 -7.93
N LYS A 165 -3.28 1.52 -6.76
CA LYS A 165 -4.42 0.60 -6.61
C LYS A 165 -5.28 1.05 -5.42
N GLY A 166 -5.94 2.20 -5.57
CA GLY A 166 -6.67 2.83 -4.49
C GLY A 166 -5.74 3.44 -3.42
N GLN A 167 -6.34 3.90 -2.32
CA GLN A 167 -5.62 4.52 -1.19
C GLN A 167 -5.18 3.43 -0.18
N ASN A 168 -4.25 2.60 -0.59
CA ASN A 168 -3.66 1.53 0.20
C ASN A 168 -2.28 1.93 0.79
N GLN A 169 -1.49 0.96 1.28
CA GLN A 169 -0.15 1.18 1.82
C GLN A 169 0.82 1.89 0.86
N PHE A 170 0.62 1.77 -0.47
CA PHE A 170 1.44 2.48 -1.44
C PHE A 170 1.12 3.97 -1.46
N TYR A 171 -0.16 4.32 -1.36
CA TYR A 171 -0.60 5.71 -1.17
C TYR A 171 -0.06 6.30 0.13
N GLU A 172 -0.17 5.58 1.25
CA GLU A 172 0.34 6.02 2.54
C GLU A 172 1.86 6.28 2.48
N MET A 173 2.60 5.37 1.84
CA MET A 173 4.04 5.51 1.65
C MET A 173 4.39 6.71 0.77
N TYR A 174 3.62 6.94 -0.30
CA TYR A 174 3.78 8.12 -1.16
C TYR A 174 3.52 9.42 -0.38
N ARG A 175 2.42 9.49 0.38
CA ARG A 175 2.08 10.66 1.22
C ARG A 175 3.10 10.89 2.34
N HIS A 176 3.68 9.82 2.90
CA HIS A 176 4.79 9.94 3.86
C HIS A 176 6.03 10.54 3.17
N ALA A 177 6.40 10.04 2.01
CA ALA A 177 7.58 10.50 1.28
C ALA A 177 7.45 11.97 0.84
N GLU A 178 6.27 12.44 0.42
CA GLU A 178 6.03 13.85 0.09
C GLU A 178 6.29 14.81 1.26
N LYS A 179 6.04 14.35 2.48
CA LYS A 179 6.20 15.17 3.70
C LYS A 179 7.58 15.06 4.35
N SER A 180 8.41 14.13 3.90
CA SER A 180 9.70 13.79 4.53
C SER A 180 10.86 14.34 3.72
N ALA A 181 11.67 15.21 4.31
CA ALA A 181 12.82 15.83 3.64
C ALA A 181 13.90 14.82 3.19
N ASP A 182 13.99 13.64 3.86
CA ASP A 182 14.97 12.59 3.59
C ASP A 182 14.49 11.55 2.56
N TRP A 183 13.27 11.72 2.05
CA TRP A 183 12.68 10.84 1.05
C TRP A 183 12.52 11.58 -0.29
N TYR A 184 12.60 10.82 -1.37
CA TYR A 184 12.22 11.29 -2.69
C TYR A 184 10.86 10.72 -3.08
N ALA A 185 9.93 11.57 -3.49
CA ALA A 185 8.64 11.18 -4.03
C ALA A 185 8.48 11.76 -5.44
N CYS A 186 7.97 10.97 -6.37
CA CYS A 186 7.55 11.47 -7.68
C CYS A 186 6.33 10.71 -8.17
N LEU A 187 5.49 11.41 -8.93
CA LEU A 187 4.37 10.87 -9.64
C LEU A 187 4.45 11.30 -11.10
N TYR A 188 4.41 10.34 -12.02
CA TYR A 188 4.49 10.58 -13.46
C TYR A 188 3.32 9.96 -14.18
N ARG A 189 2.48 10.80 -14.75
CA ARG A 189 1.31 10.42 -15.55
C ARG A 189 1.70 10.23 -17.01
N ALA A 190 0.96 9.40 -17.75
CA ALA A 190 1.26 9.12 -19.14
C ALA A 190 1.06 10.35 -20.07
N ASP A 191 0.18 11.27 -19.69
CA ASP A 191 -0.09 12.51 -20.41
C ASP A 191 0.90 13.64 -20.10
N GLU A 192 1.81 13.45 -19.15
CA GLU A 192 2.85 14.40 -18.75
C GLU A 192 4.25 13.96 -19.23
N THR A 193 4.34 12.79 -19.84
CA THR A 193 5.61 12.20 -20.29
C THR A 193 5.52 11.84 -21.78
N ASP A 194 6.59 12.02 -22.50
CA ASP A 194 6.71 11.61 -23.92
C ASP A 194 7.14 10.13 -24.06
N VAL A 195 6.80 9.30 -23.05
CA VAL A 195 7.24 7.88 -23.01
C VAL A 195 6.39 7.02 -23.95
N ILE A 196 5.09 7.31 -24.02
CA ILE A 196 4.15 6.67 -24.95
C ILE A 196 3.83 7.68 -26.06
N PRO A 197 3.96 7.33 -27.35
CA PRO A 197 3.54 8.19 -28.44
C PRO A 197 2.07 8.61 -28.30
N THR A 198 1.74 9.81 -28.72
CA THR A 198 0.40 10.41 -28.50
C THR A 198 -0.72 9.59 -29.17
N ASP A 199 -0.45 9.08 -30.38
CA ASP A 199 -1.37 8.21 -31.12
C ASP A 199 -1.60 6.88 -30.42
N GLU A 200 -0.53 6.25 -29.95
CA GLU A 200 -0.60 5.01 -29.15
C GLU A 200 -1.35 5.23 -27.82
N LEU A 201 -1.09 6.36 -27.15
CA LEU A 201 -1.80 6.68 -25.90
C LEU A 201 -3.29 6.90 -26.14
N ALA A 202 -3.67 7.48 -27.27
CA ALA A 202 -5.07 7.67 -27.66
C ALA A 202 -5.76 6.33 -27.95
N ASP A 203 -5.07 5.44 -28.68
CA ASP A 203 -5.58 4.09 -28.96
C ASP A 203 -5.74 3.23 -27.69
N MET A 204 -4.74 3.27 -26.80
CA MET A 204 -4.84 2.62 -25.48
C MET A 204 -6.05 3.11 -24.68
N LYS A 205 -6.28 4.45 -24.63
CA LYS A 205 -7.43 5.03 -23.92
C LYS A 205 -8.77 4.60 -24.51
N ALA A 206 -8.85 4.42 -25.82
CA ALA A 206 -10.07 3.97 -26.48
C ALA A 206 -10.45 2.50 -26.13
N GLN A 207 -9.49 1.71 -25.70
CA GLN A 207 -9.66 0.29 -25.36
C GLN A 207 -9.74 0.00 -23.86
N MET A 208 -9.54 1.01 -23.02
CA MET A 208 -9.53 0.91 -21.57
C MET A 208 -10.79 1.54 -20.97
N THR A 209 -11.21 1.06 -19.83
CA THR A 209 -12.25 1.70 -19.01
C THR A 209 -11.72 3.00 -18.39
N ASP A 210 -12.61 3.94 -18.05
CA ASP A 210 -12.23 5.19 -17.36
C ASP A 210 -11.43 4.92 -16.08
N MET A 211 -11.76 3.87 -15.35
CA MET A 211 -11.06 3.47 -14.14
C MET A 211 -9.63 2.99 -14.45
N GLU A 212 -9.44 2.14 -15.46
CA GLU A 212 -8.12 1.69 -15.89
C GLU A 212 -7.26 2.85 -16.39
N ILE A 213 -7.85 3.80 -17.13
CA ILE A 213 -7.16 5.02 -17.57
C ILE A 213 -6.68 5.82 -16.37
N ARG A 214 -7.56 6.08 -15.40
CA ARG A 214 -7.22 6.82 -14.18
C ARG A 214 -6.12 6.12 -13.40
N GLN A 215 -6.23 4.81 -13.19
CA GLN A 215 -5.29 4.02 -12.42
C GLN A 215 -3.94 3.83 -13.12
N GLU A 216 -3.94 3.27 -14.33
CA GLU A 216 -2.74 2.79 -15.02
C GLU A 216 -2.00 3.88 -15.80
N LEU A 217 -2.74 4.88 -16.31
CA LEU A 217 -2.16 5.95 -17.13
C LEU A 217 -2.03 7.26 -16.37
N LEU A 218 -3.04 7.64 -15.58
CA LEU A 218 -3.05 8.93 -14.87
C LEU A 218 -2.53 8.83 -13.43
N CYS A 219 -2.19 7.64 -12.97
CA CYS A 219 -1.65 7.41 -11.61
C CYS A 219 -2.55 7.95 -10.49
N ASP A 220 -3.86 7.85 -10.67
CA ASP A 220 -4.86 8.37 -9.73
C ASP A 220 -5.13 7.36 -8.61
N PHE A 221 -4.76 7.69 -7.39
CA PHE A 221 -5.01 6.88 -6.19
C PHE A 221 -6.49 6.85 -5.77
N THR A 222 -7.33 7.73 -6.32
CA THR A 222 -8.77 7.73 -6.01
C THR A 222 -9.56 6.83 -6.96
N ALA A 223 -8.92 6.31 -8.02
CA ALA A 223 -9.53 5.32 -8.90
C ALA A 223 -9.75 4.02 -8.13
N SER A 224 -11.00 3.74 -7.78
CA SER A 224 -11.38 2.52 -7.03
C SER A 224 -11.49 1.32 -7.96
N ALA A 225 -11.06 0.15 -7.51
CA ALA A 225 -11.37 -1.10 -8.17
C ALA A 225 -12.90 -1.33 -8.21
N SER A 226 -13.41 -1.98 -9.25
CA SER A 226 -14.83 -2.32 -9.43
C SER A 226 -15.43 -3.16 -8.29
N ASP A 227 -14.58 -3.74 -7.44
CA ASP A 227 -14.93 -4.67 -6.38
C ASP A 227 -15.19 -3.98 -5.03
N VAL A 228 -15.03 -2.66 -4.92
CA VAL A 228 -15.33 -1.96 -3.68
C VAL A 228 -16.82 -1.64 -3.59
N VAL A 229 -17.42 -1.94 -2.45
CA VAL A 229 -18.85 -1.68 -2.16
C VAL A 229 -19.13 -0.17 -2.18
N ILE A 230 -18.21 0.64 -1.67
CA ILE A 230 -18.32 2.11 -1.65
C ILE A 230 -17.00 2.69 -2.16
N PRO A 231 -17.00 3.38 -3.31
CA PRO A 231 -15.83 4.09 -3.82
C PRO A 231 -15.26 5.12 -2.85
N ILE A 232 -13.93 5.24 -2.79
CA ILE A 232 -13.26 6.12 -1.82
C ILE A 232 -13.57 7.61 -2.05
N ASP A 233 -13.82 8.02 -3.28
CA ASP A 233 -14.26 9.37 -3.62
C ASP A 233 -15.61 9.72 -3.00
N LEU A 234 -16.54 8.76 -2.94
CA LEU A 234 -17.82 8.93 -2.23
C LEU A 234 -17.61 9.03 -0.72
N VAL A 235 -16.70 8.23 -0.15
CA VAL A 235 -16.33 8.30 1.27
C VAL A 235 -15.71 9.65 1.60
N SER A 236 -14.75 10.10 0.79
CA SER A 236 -14.08 11.41 0.96
C SER A 236 -15.08 12.56 0.84
N ALA A 237 -15.93 12.54 -0.20
CA ALA A 237 -16.97 13.56 -0.38
C ALA A 237 -17.98 13.58 0.78
N ALA A 238 -18.27 12.43 1.38
CA ALA A 238 -19.12 12.34 2.55
C ALA A 238 -18.43 12.89 3.81
N ALA A 239 -17.14 12.62 4.00
CA ALA A 239 -16.34 13.10 5.13
C ALA A 239 -16.07 14.61 5.08
N GLU A 240 -15.90 15.17 3.89
CA GLU A 240 -15.67 16.61 3.67
C GLU A 240 -16.96 17.44 3.68
N ARG A 241 -18.13 16.79 3.68
CA ARG A 241 -19.40 17.49 3.66
C ARG A 241 -19.68 18.17 4.99
N GLU A 242 -19.78 19.48 4.96
CA GLU A 242 -20.25 20.27 6.11
C GLU A 242 -21.80 20.23 6.15
N LEU A 243 -22.35 19.69 7.22
CA LEU A 243 -23.78 19.64 7.49
C LEU A 243 -24.12 20.47 8.72
N THR A 244 -25.25 21.16 8.68
CA THR A 244 -25.79 21.95 9.77
C THR A 244 -27.09 21.33 10.30
N GLU A 245 -27.56 21.81 11.44
CA GLU A 245 -28.86 21.38 12.01
C GLU A 245 -30.04 21.56 11.03
N LYS A 246 -29.97 22.62 10.20
CA LYS A 246 -31.04 22.90 9.19
C LYS A 246 -31.09 21.86 8.08
N ASP A 247 -29.94 21.29 7.70
CA ASP A 247 -29.88 20.30 6.63
C ASP A 247 -30.50 18.95 7.00
N VAL A 248 -30.66 18.72 8.31
CA VAL A 248 -31.22 17.49 8.86
C VAL A 248 -32.51 17.73 9.65
N GLU A 249 -33.03 18.96 9.65
CA GLU A 249 -34.30 19.30 10.33
C GLU A 249 -35.45 18.42 9.83
N GLY A 250 -36.23 17.88 10.77
CA GLY A 250 -37.31 16.95 10.46
C GLY A 250 -36.91 15.52 10.10
N GLN A 251 -35.63 15.25 9.97
CA GLN A 251 -35.13 13.87 9.77
C GLN A 251 -35.11 13.08 11.09
N PRO A 252 -35.45 11.78 11.10
CA PRO A 252 -35.40 10.98 12.30
C PRO A 252 -33.95 10.80 12.82
N VAL A 253 -33.82 10.87 14.14
CA VAL A 253 -32.58 10.47 14.84
C VAL A 253 -32.59 8.96 15.01
N ILE A 254 -31.55 8.29 14.58
CA ILE A 254 -31.39 6.83 14.65
C ILE A 254 -30.15 6.50 15.45
N LEU A 255 -30.27 5.55 16.38
CA LEU A 255 -29.13 4.96 17.09
C LEU A 255 -28.88 3.55 16.57
N GLY A 256 -27.69 3.31 16.05
CA GLY A 256 -27.16 1.99 15.70
C GLY A 256 -26.17 1.51 16.78
N VAL A 257 -26.26 0.24 17.16
CA VAL A 257 -25.40 -0.38 18.18
C VAL A 257 -24.81 -1.67 17.63
N ASP A 258 -23.50 -1.69 17.51
CA ASP A 258 -22.71 -2.88 17.21
C ASP A 258 -22.05 -3.36 18.50
N VAL A 259 -22.30 -4.61 18.89
CA VAL A 259 -21.94 -5.15 20.21
C VAL A 259 -20.75 -6.09 20.11
N ALA A 260 -19.63 -5.68 20.71
CA ALA A 260 -18.48 -6.55 20.99
C ALA A 260 -18.38 -6.87 22.49
N ARG A 261 -17.69 -7.97 22.83
CA ARG A 261 -17.47 -8.35 24.22
C ARG A 261 -16.01 -8.16 24.62
N PHE A 262 -15.34 -9.23 25.00
CA PHE A 262 -13.93 -9.25 25.40
C PHE A 262 -13.05 -9.61 24.21
N GLY A 263 -11.91 -8.98 24.07
CA GLY A 263 -10.95 -9.17 22.99
C GLY A 263 -10.55 -7.83 22.36
N ASP A 264 -10.08 -7.90 21.12
CA ASP A 264 -9.63 -6.72 20.37
C ASP A 264 -10.76 -5.94 19.71
N ASP A 265 -11.96 -6.51 19.63
CA ASP A 265 -13.14 -5.89 19.05
C ASP A 265 -13.73 -4.81 19.98
N ARG A 266 -14.44 -3.85 19.38
CA ARG A 266 -15.03 -2.71 20.08
C ARG A 266 -16.52 -2.66 19.90
N THR A 267 -17.26 -2.37 20.98
CA THR A 267 -18.65 -1.96 20.90
C THR A 267 -18.74 -0.54 20.37
N VAL A 268 -19.59 -0.29 19.38
CA VAL A 268 -19.76 1.01 18.75
C VAL A 268 -21.22 1.46 18.84
N LEU A 269 -21.43 2.68 19.32
CA LEU A 269 -22.71 3.38 19.28
C LEU A 269 -22.63 4.51 18.26
N CYS A 270 -23.52 4.52 17.29
CA CYS A 270 -23.54 5.48 16.20
C CYS A 270 -24.89 6.21 16.17
N VAL A 271 -24.89 7.52 16.40
CA VAL A 271 -26.08 8.38 16.32
C VAL A 271 -26.09 9.12 14.99
N ARG A 272 -27.10 8.86 14.17
CA ARG A 272 -27.27 9.47 12.85
C ARG A 272 -28.59 10.23 12.77
N GLN A 273 -28.60 11.38 12.10
CA GLN A 273 -29.81 12.10 11.70
C GLN A 273 -29.72 12.47 10.22
N GLY A 274 -30.59 11.93 9.38
CA GLY A 274 -30.46 12.06 7.94
C GLY A 274 -29.10 11.57 7.45
N LEU A 275 -28.34 12.42 6.77
CA LEU A 275 -26.98 12.15 6.31
C LEU A 275 -25.89 12.56 7.32
N TRP A 276 -26.28 13.13 8.46
CA TRP A 276 -25.32 13.61 9.47
C TRP A 276 -25.04 12.55 10.52
N LEU A 277 -23.77 12.15 10.64
CA LEU A 277 -23.26 11.38 11.77
C LEU A 277 -23.08 12.35 12.96
N ARG A 278 -24.02 12.37 13.90
CA ARG A 278 -24.02 13.32 15.04
C ARG A 278 -23.04 12.94 16.14
N ASP A 279 -22.95 11.64 16.42
CA ASP A 279 -22.09 11.12 17.51
C ASP A 279 -21.66 9.68 17.21
N ILE A 280 -20.42 9.34 17.55
CA ILE A 280 -19.89 8.00 17.50
C ILE A 280 -19.10 7.71 18.77
N ARG A 281 -19.44 6.64 19.47
CA ARG A 281 -18.78 6.24 20.71
C ARG A 281 -18.28 4.83 20.58
N THR A 282 -17.04 4.60 21.00
CA THR A 282 -16.41 3.29 20.98
C THR A 282 -16.01 2.86 22.38
N PHE A 283 -16.28 1.60 22.73
CA PHE A 283 -15.96 1.01 24.01
C PHE A 283 -15.29 -0.35 23.79
N GLN A 284 -14.40 -0.75 24.69
CA GLN A 284 -13.73 -2.02 24.63
C GLN A 284 -13.78 -2.71 26.00
N GLY A 285 -13.90 -4.04 26.01
CA GLY A 285 -13.83 -4.84 27.21
C GLY A 285 -15.01 -4.70 28.19
N LEU A 286 -16.18 -4.23 27.70
CA LEU A 286 -17.38 -4.09 28.50
C LEU A 286 -18.17 -5.40 28.56
N SER A 287 -18.83 -5.64 29.71
CA SER A 287 -19.85 -6.67 29.84
C SER A 287 -21.13 -6.25 29.13
N THR A 288 -22.02 -7.21 28.80
CA THR A 288 -23.32 -6.92 28.18
C THR A 288 -24.19 -5.99 29.03
N MET A 289 -24.06 -6.01 30.34
CA MET A 289 -24.78 -5.13 31.26
C MET A 289 -24.24 -3.69 31.19
N GLU A 290 -22.92 -3.52 31.09
CA GLU A 290 -22.29 -2.21 30.92
C GLU A 290 -22.62 -1.63 29.54
N VAL A 291 -22.59 -2.45 28.48
CA VAL A 291 -23.04 -2.03 27.15
C VAL A 291 -24.48 -1.54 27.19
N ALA A 292 -25.40 -2.30 27.81
CA ALA A 292 -26.80 -1.87 27.95
C ALA A 292 -26.92 -0.50 28.65
N ASN A 293 -26.13 -0.26 29.70
CA ASN A 293 -26.12 1.04 30.38
C ASN A 293 -25.62 2.16 29.45
N ARG A 294 -24.56 1.93 28.65
CA ARG A 294 -24.06 2.91 27.67
C ARG A 294 -25.09 3.23 26.59
N VAL A 295 -25.85 2.21 26.15
CA VAL A 295 -26.95 2.39 25.19
C VAL A 295 -28.07 3.25 25.82
N ILE A 296 -28.44 3.00 27.09
CA ILE A 296 -29.42 3.79 27.83
C ILE A 296 -28.99 5.24 27.96
N ASP A 297 -27.71 5.50 28.34
CA ASP A 297 -27.15 6.85 28.42
C ASP A 297 -27.27 7.57 27.08
N CYS A 298 -26.97 6.89 25.99
CA CYS A 298 -27.05 7.42 24.65
C CYS A 298 -28.51 7.71 24.23
N ILE A 299 -29.46 6.80 24.52
CA ILE A 299 -30.90 7.01 24.28
C ILE A 299 -31.42 8.23 25.03
N ASN A 300 -31.07 8.35 26.32
CA ASN A 300 -31.53 9.46 27.17
C ASN A 300 -30.91 10.83 26.73
N GLN A 301 -29.72 10.82 26.14
CA GLN A 301 -29.05 12.03 25.66
C GLN A 301 -29.57 12.50 24.30
N HIS A 302 -29.76 11.57 23.34
CA HIS A 302 -30.05 11.90 21.96
C HIS A 302 -31.52 11.73 21.57
N HIS A 303 -32.35 11.08 22.40
CA HIS A 303 -33.78 10.81 22.19
C HIS A 303 -34.04 10.25 20.78
N PRO A 304 -33.41 9.11 20.38
CA PRO A 304 -33.56 8.58 19.05
C PRO A 304 -35.01 8.10 18.79
N HIS A 305 -35.45 8.29 17.57
CA HIS A 305 -36.75 7.80 17.09
C HIS A 305 -36.78 6.28 16.97
N ALA A 306 -35.63 5.68 16.68
CA ALA A 306 -35.42 4.24 16.65
C ALA A 306 -34.00 3.88 17.10
N THR A 307 -33.90 2.73 17.79
CA THR A 307 -32.61 2.15 18.21
C THR A 307 -32.53 0.74 17.64
N PHE A 308 -31.47 0.49 16.85
CA PHE A 308 -31.16 -0.80 16.25
C PHE A 308 -29.92 -1.41 16.91
N VAL A 309 -30.03 -2.66 17.32
CA VAL A 309 -28.93 -3.39 17.99
C VAL A 309 -28.63 -4.64 17.18
N ASP A 310 -27.35 -4.84 16.84
CA ASP A 310 -26.90 -6.09 16.22
C ASP A 310 -27.20 -7.27 17.16
N ALA A 311 -28.03 -8.20 16.67
CA ALA A 311 -28.48 -9.38 17.40
C ALA A 311 -27.47 -10.55 17.35
N GLY A 312 -26.29 -10.38 16.73
CA GLY A 312 -25.23 -11.38 16.72
C GLY A 312 -24.97 -11.94 18.12
N ALA A 313 -24.20 -13.02 18.25
CA ALA A 313 -24.07 -13.88 19.46
C ALA A 313 -24.02 -13.16 20.82
N MET A 314 -23.58 -11.90 20.84
CA MET A 314 -23.44 -11.09 22.07
C MET A 314 -24.54 -10.01 22.22
N GLY A 315 -25.12 -9.55 21.13
CA GLY A 315 -26.15 -8.50 21.15
C GLY A 315 -27.46 -8.94 21.77
N ALA A 316 -27.82 -10.22 21.67
CA ALA A 316 -29.03 -10.77 22.25
C ALA A 316 -29.16 -10.45 23.76
N GLY A 317 -28.07 -10.61 24.54
CA GLY A 317 -28.06 -10.31 25.97
C GLY A 317 -28.21 -8.81 26.29
N VAL A 318 -27.75 -7.92 25.40
CA VAL A 318 -27.95 -6.47 25.51
C VAL A 318 -29.39 -6.12 25.19
N ILE A 319 -29.97 -6.70 24.13
CA ILE A 319 -31.34 -6.51 23.70
C ILE A 319 -32.30 -6.96 24.82
N ASP A 320 -32.09 -8.14 25.39
CA ASP A 320 -32.94 -8.67 26.50
C ASP A 320 -32.90 -7.72 27.70
N ARG A 321 -31.72 -7.23 28.05
CA ARG A 321 -31.59 -6.28 29.18
C ARG A 321 -32.30 -4.95 28.91
N LEU A 322 -32.17 -4.40 27.72
CA LEU A 322 -32.85 -3.15 27.33
C LEU A 322 -34.38 -3.32 27.35
N ARG A 323 -34.88 -4.43 26.81
CA ARG A 323 -36.32 -4.75 26.82
C ARG A 323 -36.86 -4.94 28.26
N GLN A 324 -36.08 -5.63 29.13
CA GLN A 324 -36.38 -5.78 30.54
C GLN A 324 -36.53 -4.42 31.26
N LEU A 325 -35.71 -3.45 30.88
CA LEU A 325 -35.74 -2.09 31.40
C LEU A 325 -36.76 -1.18 30.65
N ARG A 326 -37.60 -1.77 29.79
CA ARG A 326 -38.69 -1.13 29.02
C ARG A 326 -38.20 -0.13 27.97
N TYR A 327 -36.94 -0.24 27.50
CA TYR A 327 -36.47 0.47 26.32
C TYR A 327 -36.93 -0.28 25.05
N GLN A 328 -37.48 0.48 24.08
CA GLN A 328 -37.83 -0.09 22.78
C GLN A 328 -36.60 -0.14 21.88
N VAL A 329 -36.21 -1.34 21.48
CA VAL A 329 -35.07 -1.58 20.57
C VAL A 329 -35.47 -2.62 19.54
N SER A 330 -35.02 -2.42 18.31
CA SER A 330 -35.13 -3.34 17.19
C SER A 330 -33.84 -4.14 17.06
N GLU A 331 -34.00 -5.44 16.98
CA GLU A 331 -32.84 -6.32 16.68
C GLU A 331 -32.56 -6.34 15.16
N VAL A 332 -31.30 -6.41 14.80
CA VAL A 332 -30.86 -6.59 13.42
C VAL A 332 -30.01 -7.84 13.37
N ASN A 333 -30.39 -8.80 12.55
CA ASN A 333 -29.65 -10.04 12.35
C ASN A 333 -29.07 -10.04 10.94
N PHE A 334 -27.76 -9.83 10.82
CA PHE A 334 -27.06 -9.81 9.52
C PHE A 334 -26.95 -11.20 8.85
N GLY A 335 -27.30 -12.28 9.56
CA GLY A 335 -27.33 -13.65 9.03
C GLY A 335 -28.68 -14.05 8.43
N GLU A 336 -29.72 -13.25 8.53
CA GLU A 336 -31.04 -13.53 7.92
C GLU A 336 -31.07 -13.06 6.47
N MET A 337 -31.70 -13.88 5.61
CA MET A 337 -31.97 -13.45 4.23
C MET A 337 -33.02 -12.33 4.26
N ALA A 338 -32.77 -11.28 3.47
CA ALA A 338 -33.68 -10.15 3.31
C ALA A 338 -34.99 -10.56 2.64
#